data_8cdcedfec965a94f2b1d1cb44eadc3fe
#
_entry.id   8cdcedfec965a94f2b1d1cb44eadc3fe
#
_cell.length_a   1.000
_cell.length_b   1.000
_cell.length_c   1.000
_cell.angle_alpha   90.00
_cell.angle_beta   90.00
_cell.angle_gamma   90.00
#
_symmetry.space_group_name_H-M   'P 1'
#
loop_
_entity.id
_entity.type
_entity.pdbx_description
1 polymer ?
#
loop_
_entity_poly.entity_id
_entity_poly.type
_entity_poly.pdbx_seq_one_letter_code
_entity_poly.pdbx_strand_id
1 'polypeptide(L)'
;MVTPAALHSAAVPPVQSGLDVLLHRRLRLLRGRRVGLLAHQASVDARLDHAASLLRDVRGAKLVALFAPEHGLWGAPQDHATIASERDPVTGLRATSLYGARREPTPAMLRGLDVLVIDLQDVGARYYTFQWTMALALRACARAGVRVLVLDRPNPLGGVLVEGNVPDPDFASFVGLYPLPARPGLTIGEIARYLGAAHGVGDGVEVVEMRGWRRAMLWEDTGLPWVPPSPNMPTPDTARVYPGGCLYEGTNLSEGRGTTRPFEWVGAPWLDAHAYAAALTAQDLPGVVARPARFRPTFHKWAGRLCGGVQLHVTDPARFKPFLTGLAVVAVARRLAPRAFRWKRPPYEFEHTLLPIDILLGTDTIRRALERGCPLREIEQTWQPDLARWRRRAAPSLLYR
;
A
#
# COMPACT_ATOMS: atom_id res chain seq x y z
N MET A 1 52.31 0.97 -17.81
CA MET A 1 51.10 1.65 -17.28
C MET A 1 49.93 1.18 -18.11
N VAL A 2 49.13 0.25 -17.58
CA VAL A 2 47.94 -0.27 -18.26
C VAL A 2 46.75 0.48 -17.65
N THR A 3 46.07 1.28 -18.48
CA THR A 3 44.86 2.01 -18.12
C THR A 3 43.73 0.99 -17.87
N PRO A 4 43.03 0.99 -16.74
CA PRO A 4 41.86 0.13 -16.57
C PRO A 4 40.74 0.62 -17.49
N ALA A 5 40.31 -0.24 -18.42
CA ALA A 5 39.11 -0.03 -19.21
C ALA A 5 37.91 0.07 -18.25
N ALA A 6 37.27 1.22 -18.22
CA ALA A 6 36.01 1.44 -17.52
C ALA A 6 34.95 0.52 -18.15
N LEU A 7 34.60 -0.54 -17.43
CA LEU A 7 33.39 -1.32 -17.71
C LEU A 7 32.20 -0.35 -17.55
N HIS A 8 31.75 0.22 -18.67
CA HIS A 8 30.44 0.84 -18.73
C HIS A 8 29.41 -0.28 -18.56
N SER A 9 28.97 -0.50 -17.33
CA SER A 9 27.72 -1.20 -17.09
C SER A 9 26.66 -0.46 -17.89
N ALA A 10 26.14 -1.11 -18.92
CA ALA A 10 24.98 -0.57 -19.64
C ALA A 10 23.86 -0.40 -18.62
N ALA A 11 23.57 0.85 -18.25
CA ALA A 11 22.50 1.16 -17.31
C ALA A 11 21.22 0.53 -17.85
N VAL A 12 20.62 -0.36 -17.06
CA VAL A 12 19.29 -0.90 -17.36
C VAL A 12 18.36 0.31 -17.55
N PRO A 13 17.68 0.44 -18.69
CA PRO A 13 16.80 1.58 -18.91
C PRO A 13 15.78 1.63 -17.78
N PRO A 14 15.51 2.80 -17.18
CA PRO A 14 14.57 2.92 -16.09
C PRO A 14 13.20 2.42 -16.52
N VAL A 15 12.46 1.83 -15.59
CA VAL A 15 11.09 1.41 -15.82
C VAL A 15 10.26 2.62 -16.23
N GLN A 16 9.47 2.51 -17.27
CA GLN A 16 8.46 3.51 -17.63
C GLN A 16 7.15 3.16 -16.94
N SER A 17 6.67 4.07 -16.09
CA SER A 17 5.36 3.94 -15.46
C SER A 17 4.22 3.99 -16.49
N GLY A 18 3.00 3.58 -16.09
CA GLY A 18 1.82 3.76 -16.94
C GLY A 18 1.60 5.22 -17.37
N LEU A 19 1.96 6.20 -16.50
CA LEU A 19 1.93 7.62 -16.83
C LEU A 19 2.90 7.95 -17.97
N ASP A 20 4.16 7.51 -17.89
CA ASP A 20 5.16 7.71 -18.95
C ASP A 20 4.68 7.09 -20.26
N VAL A 21 4.15 5.86 -20.22
CA VAL A 21 3.64 5.15 -21.40
C VAL A 21 2.42 5.87 -21.99
N LEU A 22 1.48 6.36 -21.17
CA LEU A 22 0.34 7.15 -21.63
C LEU A 22 0.81 8.38 -22.42
N LEU A 23 1.72 9.17 -21.81
CA LEU A 23 2.17 10.45 -22.36
C LEU A 23 2.99 10.28 -23.65
N HIS A 24 3.85 9.27 -23.72
CA HIS A 24 4.75 9.11 -24.86
C HIS A 24 4.22 8.21 -25.97
N ARG A 25 3.25 7.30 -25.69
CA ARG A 25 2.84 6.25 -26.63
C ARG A 25 1.34 6.08 -26.81
N ARG A 26 0.52 6.56 -25.87
CA ARG A 26 -0.90 6.26 -25.83
C ARG A 26 -1.81 7.50 -25.74
N LEU A 27 -1.30 8.71 -26.03
CA LEU A 27 -2.07 9.97 -25.97
C LEU A 27 -3.38 9.93 -26.79
N ARG A 28 -3.48 9.08 -27.81
CA ARG A 28 -4.71 8.86 -28.57
C ARG A 28 -5.90 8.47 -27.68
N LEU A 29 -5.64 7.84 -26.52
CA LEU A 29 -6.67 7.41 -25.56
C LEU A 29 -7.41 8.61 -24.92
N LEU A 30 -6.78 9.79 -24.90
CA LEU A 30 -7.30 11.02 -24.32
C LEU A 30 -7.81 12.01 -25.37
N ARG A 31 -7.54 11.82 -26.67
CA ARG A 31 -7.85 12.78 -27.72
C ARG A 31 -9.36 13.07 -27.76
N GLY A 32 -9.73 14.36 -27.72
CA GLY A 32 -11.12 14.84 -27.73
C GLY A 32 -11.87 14.59 -26.43
N ARG A 33 -11.22 14.12 -25.37
CA ARG A 33 -11.87 13.68 -24.13
C ARG A 33 -11.85 14.74 -23.03
N ARG A 34 -12.91 14.73 -22.24
CA ARG A 34 -13.02 15.40 -20.93
C ARG A 34 -12.51 14.42 -19.87
N VAL A 35 -11.36 14.73 -19.29
CA VAL A 35 -10.59 13.85 -18.43
C VAL A 35 -10.81 14.19 -16.96
N GLY A 36 -11.18 13.22 -16.14
CA GLY A 36 -11.01 13.24 -14.69
C GLY A 36 -9.69 12.56 -14.32
N LEU A 37 -9.04 12.99 -13.26
CA LEU A 37 -7.83 12.37 -12.74
C LEU A 37 -8.01 12.03 -11.25
N LEU A 38 -7.81 10.78 -10.88
CA LEU A 38 -7.63 10.33 -9.49
C LEU A 38 -6.14 10.12 -9.25
N ALA A 39 -5.54 10.96 -8.40
CA ALA A 39 -4.11 11.02 -8.18
C ALA A 39 -3.76 11.47 -6.75
N HIS A 40 -2.49 11.33 -6.41
CA HIS A 40 -1.89 11.81 -5.16
C HIS A 40 -0.45 12.31 -5.42
N GLN A 41 0.28 12.77 -4.41
CA GLN A 41 1.60 13.39 -4.57
C GLN A 41 2.66 12.52 -5.28
N ALA A 42 2.54 11.19 -5.22
CA ALA A 42 3.46 10.28 -5.92
C ALA A 42 3.01 9.93 -7.35
N SER A 43 1.95 10.56 -7.87
CA SER A 43 1.52 10.45 -9.26
C SER A 43 2.40 11.31 -10.15
N VAL A 44 3.66 10.91 -10.31
CA VAL A 44 4.67 11.66 -11.08
C VAL A 44 5.26 10.80 -12.19
N ASP A 45 5.81 11.47 -13.22
CA ASP A 45 6.65 10.83 -14.23
C ASP A 45 8.09 10.60 -13.73
N ALA A 46 8.95 10.04 -14.56
CA ALA A 46 10.35 9.78 -14.21
C ALA A 46 11.18 11.07 -13.93
N ARG A 47 10.67 12.26 -14.29
CA ARG A 47 11.29 13.57 -14.03
C ARG A 47 10.69 14.28 -12.83
N LEU A 48 9.77 13.62 -12.12
CA LEU A 48 9.02 14.14 -10.98
C LEU A 48 7.97 15.22 -11.34
N ASP A 49 7.58 15.31 -12.61
CA ASP A 49 6.48 16.16 -13.01
C ASP A 49 5.14 15.49 -12.65
N HIS A 50 4.26 16.22 -11.96
CA HIS A 50 3.01 15.66 -11.45
C HIS A 50 1.97 15.44 -12.56
N ALA A 51 1.26 14.32 -12.50
CA ALA A 51 0.26 13.89 -13.49
C ALA A 51 -0.80 14.96 -13.79
N ALA A 52 -1.24 15.75 -12.79
CA ALA A 52 -2.22 16.81 -12.99
C ALA A 52 -1.68 17.92 -13.91
N SER A 53 -0.42 18.34 -13.75
CA SER A 53 0.24 19.31 -14.60
C SER A 53 0.40 18.76 -16.02
N LEU A 54 0.91 17.53 -16.12
CA LEU A 54 1.15 16.87 -17.41
C LEU A 54 -0.13 16.69 -18.21
N LEU A 55 -1.22 16.22 -17.56
CA LEU A 55 -2.51 16.01 -18.24
C LEU A 55 -3.23 17.31 -18.58
N ARG A 56 -3.06 18.40 -17.82
CA ARG A 56 -3.56 19.73 -18.17
C ARG A 56 -3.01 20.19 -19.53
N ASP A 57 -1.73 19.90 -19.78
CA ASP A 57 -1.00 20.40 -20.94
C ASP A 57 -1.10 19.49 -22.17
N VAL A 58 -1.84 18.36 -22.08
CA VAL A 58 -2.09 17.47 -23.23
C VAL A 58 -2.97 18.14 -24.27
N ARG A 59 -2.42 18.42 -25.45
CA ARG A 59 -3.18 18.98 -26.57
C ARG A 59 -4.28 18.03 -27.02
N GLY A 60 -5.49 18.58 -27.17
CA GLY A 60 -6.65 17.82 -27.62
C GLY A 60 -7.32 16.94 -26.54
N ALA A 61 -6.94 17.09 -25.28
CA ALA A 61 -7.66 16.59 -24.12
C ALA A 61 -7.99 17.76 -23.18
N LYS A 62 -8.99 17.60 -22.33
CA LYS A 62 -9.34 18.62 -21.34
C LYS A 62 -9.44 18.01 -19.94
N LEU A 63 -8.47 18.28 -19.07
CA LEU A 63 -8.56 17.95 -17.65
C LEU A 63 -9.64 18.82 -17.01
N VAL A 64 -10.69 18.21 -16.43
CA VAL A 64 -11.87 18.93 -15.92
C VAL A 64 -12.23 18.59 -14.47
N ALA A 65 -11.66 17.52 -13.90
CA ALA A 65 -11.90 17.13 -12.51
C ALA A 65 -10.67 16.48 -11.91
N LEU A 66 -10.45 16.72 -10.60
CA LEU A 66 -9.43 16.06 -9.80
C LEU A 66 -10.09 15.34 -8.63
N PHE A 67 -9.63 14.12 -8.37
CA PHE A 67 -9.98 13.31 -7.21
C PHE A 67 -8.72 12.90 -6.48
N ALA A 68 -8.80 12.73 -5.17
CA ALA A 68 -7.68 12.31 -4.35
C ALA A 68 -8.10 11.20 -3.38
N PRO A 69 -7.22 10.21 -3.11
CA PRO A 69 -7.45 9.19 -2.10
C PRO A 69 -7.23 9.76 -0.69
N GLU A 70 -7.08 8.89 0.31
CA GLU A 70 -6.58 9.26 1.63
C GLU A 70 -5.29 10.11 1.52
N HIS A 71 -5.08 11.03 2.46
CA HIS A 71 -4.02 12.04 2.49
C HIS A 71 -4.15 13.17 1.45
N GLY A 72 -5.14 13.14 0.55
CA GLY A 72 -5.37 14.22 -0.43
C GLY A 72 -4.42 14.18 -1.63
N LEU A 73 -4.52 15.21 -2.48
CA LEU A 73 -3.72 15.28 -3.71
C LEU A 73 -2.22 15.50 -3.43
N TRP A 74 -1.90 16.22 -2.35
CA TRP A 74 -0.54 16.62 -2.01
C TRP A 74 0.03 15.90 -0.77
N GLY A 75 -0.72 14.96 -0.18
CA GLY A 75 -0.21 14.05 0.85
C GLY A 75 0.12 14.68 2.20
N ALA A 76 -0.37 15.89 2.49
CA ALA A 76 -0.01 16.59 3.74
C ALA A 76 -0.76 16.09 4.99
N PRO A 77 -2.07 15.75 4.94
CA PRO A 77 -2.79 15.25 6.11
C PRO A 77 -2.29 13.88 6.58
N GLN A 78 -2.23 13.70 7.90
CA GLN A 78 -1.93 12.40 8.51
C GLN A 78 -3.09 11.40 8.32
N ASP A 79 -2.86 10.14 8.70
CA ASP A 79 -3.86 9.07 8.68
C ASP A 79 -5.13 9.45 9.46
N HIS A 80 -6.27 8.94 9.03
CA HIS A 80 -7.61 9.19 9.59
C HIS A 80 -8.05 10.67 9.62
N ALA A 81 -7.30 11.58 9.00
CA ALA A 81 -7.68 12.99 8.92
C ALA A 81 -8.79 13.20 7.87
N THR A 82 -9.84 13.94 8.24
CA THR A 82 -10.83 14.40 7.27
C THR A 82 -10.18 15.46 6.37
N ILE A 83 -10.18 15.19 5.06
CA ILE A 83 -9.57 16.08 4.07
C ILE A 83 -10.67 16.93 3.45
N ALA A 84 -10.59 18.24 3.68
CA ALA A 84 -11.41 19.19 2.92
C ALA A 84 -10.95 19.20 1.46
N SER A 85 -11.91 19.37 0.53
CA SER A 85 -11.55 19.57 -0.87
C SER A 85 -10.74 20.85 -1.01
N GLU A 86 -9.57 20.76 -1.61
CA GLU A 86 -8.65 21.87 -1.85
C GLU A 86 -8.61 22.25 -3.34
N ARG A 87 -8.21 23.49 -3.64
CA ARG A 87 -7.95 23.91 -5.02
C ARG A 87 -6.51 23.64 -5.34
N ASP A 88 -6.27 22.85 -6.36
CA ASP A 88 -4.91 22.60 -6.86
C ASP A 88 -4.34 23.90 -7.48
N PRO A 89 -3.18 24.37 -6.99
CA PRO A 89 -2.62 25.65 -7.42
C PRO A 89 -2.15 25.65 -8.88
N VAL A 90 -1.83 24.49 -9.42
CA VAL A 90 -1.28 24.36 -10.77
C VAL A 90 -2.37 24.33 -11.83
N THR A 91 -3.41 23.55 -11.61
CA THR A 91 -4.53 23.39 -12.58
C THR A 91 -5.68 24.34 -12.31
N GLY A 92 -5.75 24.92 -11.10
CA GLY A 92 -6.89 25.71 -10.63
C GLY A 92 -8.16 24.88 -10.35
N LEU A 93 -8.12 23.57 -10.58
CA LEU A 93 -9.25 22.68 -10.35
C LEU A 93 -9.40 22.34 -8.87
N ARG A 94 -10.61 22.02 -8.45
CA ARG A 94 -10.88 21.50 -7.11
C ARG A 94 -10.54 20.02 -7.05
N ALA A 95 -9.63 19.63 -6.16
CA ALA A 95 -9.36 18.23 -5.84
C ALA A 95 -10.40 17.74 -4.81
N THR A 96 -11.21 16.78 -5.23
CA THR A 96 -12.26 16.19 -4.38
C THR A 96 -11.71 14.96 -3.66
N SER A 97 -11.74 14.99 -2.32
CA SER A 97 -11.33 13.83 -1.53
C SER A 97 -12.34 12.67 -1.65
N LEU A 98 -11.80 11.47 -1.86
CA LEU A 98 -12.51 10.19 -1.82
C LEU A 98 -12.18 9.41 -0.55
N TYR A 99 -11.93 10.11 0.57
CA TYR A 99 -11.70 9.52 1.89
C TYR A 99 -12.51 10.26 2.95
N GLY A 100 -13.07 9.53 3.90
CA GLY A 100 -13.92 10.06 4.96
C GLY A 100 -15.42 9.80 4.70
N ALA A 101 -16.23 10.82 4.79
CA ALA A 101 -17.70 10.72 4.59
C ALA A 101 -18.09 10.21 3.18
N ARG A 102 -17.18 10.31 2.24
CA ARG A 102 -17.40 9.93 0.84
C ARG A 102 -16.18 9.17 0.33
N ARG A 103 -16.36 7.91 -0.08
CA ARG A 103 -15.28 7.01 -0.50
C ARG A 103 -15.35 6.64 -1.98
N GLU A 104 -16.39 7.07 -2.69
CA GLU A 104 -16.50 6.89 -4.15
C GLU A 104 -17.00 8.19 -4.82
N PRO A 105 -16.69 8.41 -6.11
CA PRO A 105 -17.25 9.52 -6.85
C PRO A 105 -18.77 9.39 -6.96
N THR A 106 -19.49 10.48 -6.76
CA THR A 106 -20.95 10.52 -6.99
C THR A 106 -21.26 10.65 -8.49
N PRO A 107 -22.47 10.30 -8.94
CA PRO A 107 -22.88 10.52 -10.34
C PRO A 107 -22.75 11.99 -10.78
N ALA A 108 -22.98 12.94 -9.87
CA ALA A 108 -22.82 14.36 -10.16
C ALA A 108 -21.36 14.76 -10.43
N MET A 109 -20.41 14.14 -9.73
CA MET A 109 -18.96 14.37 -9.93
C MET A 109 -18.46 13.75 -11.23
N LEU A 110 -19.07 12.68 -11.70
CA LEU A 110 -18.71 11.98 -12.94
C LEU A 110 -19.41 12.58 -14.17
N ARG A 111 -20.39 13.44 -13.97
CA ARG A 111 -21.16 14.03 -15.07
C ARG A 111 -20.28 14.82 -16.02
N GLY A 112 -20.35 14.46 -17.30
CA GLY A 112 -19.57 15.13 -18.35
C GLY A 112 -18.10 14.71 -18.41
N LEU A 113 -17.70 13.67 -17.68
CA LEU A 113 -16.43 12.98 -17.93
C LEU A 113 -16.60 11.94 -19.02
N ASP A 114 -15.64 11.89 -19.96
CA ASP A 114 -15.54 10.82 -20.94
C ASP A 114 -14.65 9.69 -20.42
N VAL A 115 -13.64 10.05 -19.58
CA VAL A 115 -12.66 9.12 -19.04
C VAL A 115 -12.17 9.58 -17.66
N LEU A 116 -12.07 8.63 -16.73
CA LEU A 116 -11.34 8.80 -15.47
C LEU A 116 -9.98 8.11 -15.62
N VAL A 117 -8.91 8.89 -15.49
CA VAL A 117 -7.53 8.37 -15.37
C VAL A 117 -7.25 8.15 -13.88
N ILE A 118 -6.77 6.97 -13.54
CA ILE A 118 -6.35 6.61 -12.17
C ILE A 118 -4.86 6.39 -12.18
N ASP A 119 -4.13 7.20 -11.42
CA ASP A 119 -2.68 7.16 -11.29
C ASP A 119 -2.30 7.14 -9.81
N LEU A 120 -2.17 5.95 -9.22
CA LEU A 120 -1.93 5.75 -7.80
C LEU A 120 -0.73 4.84 -7.58
N GLN A 121 0.22 5.27 -6.74
CA GLN A 121 1.32 4.43 -6.27
C GLN A 121 0.85 3.65 -5.04
N ASP A 122 0.66 2.35 -5.20
CA ASP A 122 0.40 1.41 -4.11
C ASP A 122 1.70 0.92 -3.47
N VAL A 123 1.61 0.30 -2.28
CA VAL A 123 2.78 -0.22 -1.55
C VAL A 123 2.82 -1.75 -1.45
N GLY A 124 1.94 -2.44 -2.18
CA GLY A 124 1.91 -3.91 -2.24
C GLY A 124 1.32 -4.59 -1.01
N ALA A 125 0.51 -3.89 -0.22
CA ALA A 125 -0.13 -4.41 0.98
C ALA A 125 -1.64 -4.18 0.95
N ARG A 126 -2.43 -5.22 1.30
CA ARG A 126 -3.91 -5.19 1.29
C ARG A 126 -4.50 -3.99 2.05
N TYR A 127 -3.88 -3.59 3.15
CA TYR A 127 -4.40 -2.53 4.02
C TYR A 127 -4.29 -1.13 3.42
N TYR A 128 -3.45 -0.96 2.39
CA TYR A 128 -3.23 0.35 1.80
C TYR A 128 -4.46 0.77 1.00
N THR A 129 -5.13 1.83 1.44
CA THR A 129 -6.49 2.19 1.04
C THR A 129 -6.63 2.61 -0.42
N PHE A 130 -5.52 2.90 -1.11
CA PHE A 130 -5.52 3.41 -2.48
C PHE A 130 -6.09 2.42 -3.48
N GLN A 131 -5.79 1.13 -3.34
CA GLN A 131 -6.39 0.10 -4.17
C GLN A 131 -7.92 0.00 -3.96
N TRP A 132 -8.42 0.29 -2.76
CA TRP A 132 -9.85 0.28 -2.47
C TRP A 132 -10.54 1.54 -2.94
N THR A 133 -9.89 2.70 -2.87
CA THR A 133 -10.35 3.93 -3.52
C THR A 133 -10.47 3.73 -5.03
N MET A 134 -9.47 3.07 -5.68
CA MET A 134 -9.55 2.67 -7.08
C MET A 134 -10.76 1.75 -7.32
N ALA A 135 -10.94 0.68 -6.53
CA ALA A 135 -12.04 -0.27 -6.70
C ALA A 135 -13.42 0.42 -6.63
N LEU A 136 -13.60 1.33 -5.68
CA LEU A 136 -14.84 2.10 -5.56
C LEU A 136 -15.02 3.07 -6.72
N ALA A 137 -13.96 3.71 -7.21
CA ALA A 137 -14.02 4.58 -8.39
C ALA A 137 -14.36 3.79 -9.67
N LEU A 138 -13.77 2.58 -9.86
CA LEU A 138 -14.12 1.68 -10.95
C LEU A 138 -15.62 1.35 -10.95
N ARG A 139 -16.16 0.97 -9.79
CA ARG A 139 -17.57 0.66 -9.61
C ARG A 139 -18.48 1.85 -9.93
N ALA A 140 -18.11 3.04 -9.45
CA ALA A 140 -18.88 4.26 -9.70
C ALA A 140 -18.87 4.65 -11.19
N CYS A 141 -17.70 4.56 -11.85
CA CYS A 141 -17.55 4.85 -13.27
C CYS A 141 -18.34 3.86 -14.15
N ALA A 142 -18.32 2.55 -13.82
CA ALA A 142 -19.11 1.54 -14.53
C ALA A 142 -20.61 1.87 -14.48
N ARG A 143 -21.14 2.24 -13.31
CA ARG A 143 -22.54 2.68 -13.18
C ARG A 143 -22.87 3.96 -13.95
N ALA A 144 -21.89 4.86 -14.11
CA ALA A 144 -22.07 6.15 -14.80
C ALA A 144 -21.75 6.09 -16.31
N GLY A 145 -21.29 4.95 -16.84
CA GLY A 145 -20.85 4.81 -18.22
C GLY A 145 -19.55 5.58 -18.54
N VAL A 146 -18.74 5.91 -17.54
CA VAL A 146 -17.46 6.60 -17.69
C VAL A 146 -16.34 5.58 -17.89
N ARG A 147 -15.59 5.71 -18.97
CA ARG A 147 -14.41 4.88 -19.23
C ARG A 147 -13.35 5.10 -18.17
N VAL A 148 -12.61 4.05 -17.82
CA VAL A 148 -11.49 4.16 -16.87
C VAL A 148 -10.18 3.69 -17.53
N LEU A 149 -9.12 4.48 -17.29
CA LEU A 149 -7.73 4.12 -17.60
C LEU A 149 -6.95 4.04 -16.30
N VAL A 150 -6.46 2.85 -15.95
CA VAL A 150 -5.55 2.69 -14.80
C VAL A 150 -4.13 2.74 -15.32
N LEU A 151 -3.36 3.72 -14.85
CA LEU A 151 -1.94 3.87 -15.17
C LEU A 151 -1.15 3.00 -14.17
N ASP A 152 -0.58 1.90 -14.68
CA ASP A 152 0.07 0.96 -13.79
C ASP A 152 1.41 1.47 -13.25
N ARG A 153 1.73 1.08 -12.03
CA ARG A 153 2.95 1.46 -11.30
C ARG A 153 3.63 0.26 -10.67
N PRO A 154 4.96 0.30 -10.46
CA PRO A 154 5.66 -0.80 -9.82
C PRO A 154 5.08 -1.12 -8.44
N ASN A 155 4.91 -2.41 -8.16
CA ASN A 155 4.77 -2.85 -6.79
C ASN A 155 6.15 -2.80 -6.13
N PRO A 156 6.37 -1.98 -5.08
CA PRO A 156 7.71 -1.80 -4.49
C PRO A 156 8.24 -3.07 -3.82
N LEU A 157 7.36 -4.02 -3.53
CA LEU A 157 7.71 -5.31 -2.94
C LEU A 157 7.98 -6.40 -3.99
N GLY A 158 7.92 -6.04 -5.28
CA GLY A 158 7.92 -7.01 -6.37
C GLY A 158 6.61 -7.80 -6.47
N GLY A 159 6.54 -8.72 -7.41
CA GLY A 159 5.35 -9.52 -7.69
C GLY A 159 5.52 -11.03 -7.47
N VAL A 160 6.68 -11.49 -7.01
CA VAL A 160 6.99 -12.92 -6.87
C VAL A 160 6.41 -13.50 -5.58
N LEU A 161 6.60 -12.80 -4.46
CA LEU A 161 6.17 -13.28 -3.15
C LEU A 161 4.73 -12.88 -2.84
N VAL A 162 3.96 -13.85 -2.41
CA VAL A 162 2.58 -13.70 -1.93
C VAL A 162 2.53 -14.23 -0.51
N GLU A 163 1.96 -13.45 0.43
CA GLU A 163 2.01 -13.78 1.84
C GLU A 163 0.76 -13.32 2.60
N GLY A 164 0.50 -13.97 3.72
CA GLY A 164 -0.58 -13.66 4.64
C GLY A 164 -1.92 -14.27 4.24
N ASN A 165 -2.87 -14.23 5.14
CA ASN A 165 -4.19 -14.80 4.92
C ASN A 165 -5.04 -13.96 3.95
N VAL A 166 -6.01 -14.61 3.34
CA VAL A 166 -7.13 -13.98 2.63
C VAL A 166 -8.24 -13.69 3.65
N PRO A 167 -8.85 -12.50 3.65
CA PRO A 167 -9.92 -12.17 4.58
C PRO A 167 -11.17 -13.02 4.42
N ASP A 168 -11.82 -13.31 5.52
CA ASP A 168 -13.18 -13.83 5.52
C ASP A 168 -14.17 -12.71 5.11
N PRO A 169 -15.25 -13.05 4.37
CA PRO A 169 -16.23 -12.05 3.91
C PRO A 169 -16.83 -11.19 5.02
N ASP A 170 -17.02 -11.75 6.21
CA ASP A 170 -17.62 -11.05 7.36
C ASP A 170 -16.71 -9.95 7.95
N PHE A 171 -15.43 -9.93 7.55
CA PHE A 171 -14.45 -8.92 7.95
C PHE A 171 -14.14 -7.93 6.83
N ALA A 172 -14.95 -7.87 5.78
CA ALA A 172 -14.77 -6.90 4.71
C ALA A 172 -14.84 -5.47 5.24
N SER A 173 -13.82 -4.66 4.91
CA SER A 173 -13.67 -3.30 5.42
C SER A 173 -12.94 -2.41 4.42
N PHE A 174 -12.75 -1.13 4.75
CA PHE A 174 -12.01 -0.24 3.86
C PHE A 174 -10.49 -0.53 3.79
N VAL A 175 -9.97 -1.42 4.62
CA VAL A 175 -8.59 -1.96 4.54
C VAL A 175 -8.54 -3.41 4.05
N GLY A 176 -9.64 -3.89 3.47
CA GLY A 176 -9.79 -5.25 2.94
C GLY A 176 -11.16 -5.45 2.32
N LEU A 177 -11.49 -4.63 1.29
CA LEU A 177 -12.83 -4.61 0.69
C LEU A 177 -13.13 -5.86 -0.15
N TYR A 178 -12.10 -6.47 -0.73
CA TYR A 178 -12.17 -7.71 -1.50
C TYR A 178 -11.12 -8.70 -1.00
N PRO A 179 -11.30 -10.00 -1.22
CA PRO A 179 -10.47 -11.05 -0.64
C PRO A 179 -9.10 -11.17 -1.32
N LEU A 180 -8.17 -10.29 -0.94
CA LEU A 180 -6.77 -10.32 -1.31
C LEU A 180 -5.91 -10.76 -0.12
N PRO A 181 -4.80 -11.51 -0.33
CA PRO A 181 -3.81 -11.76 0.72
C PRO A 181 -3.22 -10.47 1.28
N ALA A 182 -2.63 -10.52 2.47
CA ALA A 182 -1.98 -9.36 3.07
C ALA A 182 -0.91 -8.73 2.15
N ARG A 183 -0.13 -9.58 1.45
CA ARG A 183 0.78 -9.21 0.36
C ARG A 183 0.34 -9.96 -0.91
N PRO A 184 -0.44 -9.33 -1.80
CA PRO A 184 -1.06 -10.02 -2.94
C PRO A 184 -0.09 -10.32 -4.09
N GLY A 185 1.07 -9.65 -4.15
CA GLY A 185 2.04 -9.82 -5.23
C GLY A 185 1.57 -9.27 -6.57
N LEU A 186 0.64 -8.34 -6.60
CA LEU A 186 0.09 -7.70 -7.79
C LEU A 186 0.48 -6.23 -7.86
N THR A 187 0.55 -5.67 -9.06
CA THR A 187 0.54 -4.22 -9.29
C THR A 187 -0.88 -3.68 -9.18
N ILE A 188 -1.04 -2.35 -9.05
CA ILE A 188 -2.38 -1.75 -8.98
C ILE A 188 -3.20 -1.99 -10.24
N GLY A 189 -2.57 -2.04 -11.42
CA GLY A 189 -3.22 -2.40 -12.68
C GLY A 189 -3.67 -3.86 -12.71
N GLU A 190 -2.84 -4.78 -12.21
CA GLU A 190 -3.20 -6.19 -12.07
C GLU A 190 -4.34 -6.39 -11.06
N ILE A 191 -4.37 -5.61 -9.96
CA ILE A 191 -5.50 -5.60 -9.02
C ILE A 191 -6.77 -5.13 -9.71
N ALA A 192 -6.72 -4.07 -10.51
CA ALA A 192 -7.89 -3.59 -11.27
C ALA A 192 -8.45 -4.68 -12.18
N ARG A 193 -7.59 -5.38 -12.93
CA ARG A 193 -7.99 -6.50 -13.79
C ARG A 193 -8.58 -7.66 -12.99
N TYR A 194 -7.95 -8.01 -11.87
CA TYR A 194 -8.45 -9.09 -11.00
C TYR A 194 -9.83 -8.77 -10.47
N LEU A 195 -10.06 -7.54 -10.00
CA LEU A 195 -11.36 -7.10 -9.49
C LEU A 195 -12.44 -7.11 -10.57
N GLY A 196 -12.11 -6.71 -11.81
CA GLY A 196 -12.99 -6.83 -12.96
C GLY A 196 -13.38 -8.29 -13.23
N ALA A 197 -12.40 -9.15 -13.40
CA ALA A 197 -12.63 -10.55 -13.77
C ALA A 197 -13.29 -11.40 -12.68
N ALA A 198 -12.88 -11.21 -11.41
CA ALA A 198 -13.32 -12.06 -10.31
C ALA A 198 -14.56 -11.52 -9.56
N HIS A 199 -14.82 -10.22 -9.63
CA HIS A 199 -15.85 -9.56 -8.82
C HIS A 199 -16.76 -8.61 -9.61
N GLY A 200 -16.63 -8.54 -10.95
CA GLY A 200 -17.42 -7.66 -11.79
C GLY A 200 -17.22 -6.17 -11.50
N VAL A 201 -16.07 -5.78 -10.95
CA VAL A 201 -15.76 -4.40 -10.59
C VAL A 201 -15.02 -3.73 -11.75
N GLY A 202 -15.73 -2.85 -12.47
CA GLY A 202 -15.14 -2.09 -13.55
C GLY A 202 -14.91 -2.94 -14.81
N ASP A 203 -15.92 -3.65 -15.28
CA ASP A 203 -15.88 -4.33 -16.57
C ASP A 203 -15.42 -3.37 -17.67
N GLY A 204 -14.43 -3.83 -18.47
CA GLY A 204 -13.85 -3.00 -19.52
C GLY A 204 -12.79 -1.99 -19.03
N VAL A 205 -12.28 -2.12 -17.81
CA VAL A 205 -11.13 -1.30 -17.35
C VAL A 205 -9.94 -1.52 -18.31
N GLU A 206 -9.38 -0.43 -18.80
CA GLU A 206 -8.15 -0.46 -19.59
C GLU A 206 -6.97 -0.11 -18.70
N VAL A 207 -5.98 -1.00 -18.67
CA VAL A 207 -4.71 -0.75 -17.97
C VAL A 207 -3.67 -0.25 -18.97
N VAL A 208 -3.05 0.87 -18.68
CA VAL A 208 -1.86 1.33 -19.38
C VAL A 208 -0.66 0.71 -18.69
N GLU A 209 -0.14 -0.35 -19.30
CA GLU A 209 0.94 -1.16 -18.74
C GLU A 209 2.26 -0.39 -18.68
N MET A 210 3.06 -0.72 -17.65
CA MET A 210 4.45 -0.28 -17.56
C MET A 210 5.31 -0.92 -18.67
N ARG A 211 6.46 -0.33 -18.89
CA ARG A 211 7.51 -0.94 -19.74
C ARG A 211 8.78 -1.16 -18.91
N GLY A 212 9.40 -2.31 -19.13
CA GLY A 212 10.68 -2.67 -18.47
C GLY A 212 10.55 -3.23 -17.06
N TRP A 213 9.39 -3.13 -16.41
CA TRP A 213 9.20 -3.75 -15.11
C TRP A 213 9.01 -5.26 -15.22
N ARG A 214 9.66 -6.00 -14.33
CA ARG A 214 9.54 -7.45 -14.14
C ARG A 214 9.15 -7.77 -12.71
N ARG A 215 8.44 -8.85 -12.51
CA ARG A 215 7.91 -9.25 -11.18
C ARG A 215 8.97 -9.44 -10.12
N ALA A 216 10.19 -9.83 -10.51
CA ALA A 216 11.31 -9.99 -9.57
C ALA A 216 11.94 -8.67 -9.10
N MET A 217 11.62 -7.55 -9.76
CA MET A 217 12.16 -6.22 -9.41
C MET A 217 11.56 -5.73 -8.11
N LEU A 218 12.41 -5.26 -7.21
CA LEU A 218 12.07 -4.39 -6.09
C LEU A 218 12.11 -2.93 -6.57
N TRP A 219 11.76 -1.98 -5.68
CA TRP A 219 11.75 -0.57 -6.07
C TRP A 219 13.10 -0.07 -6.60
N GLU A 220 14.17 -0.47 -5.93
CA GLU A 220 15.54 -0.05 -6.25
C GLU A 220 15.97 -0.48 -7.65
N ASP A 221 15.43 -1.59 -8.16
CA ASP A 221 15.74 -2.11 -9.50
C ASP A 221 15.03 -1.33 -10.61
N THR A 222 14.05 -0.50 -10.27
CA THR A 222 13.24 0.22 -11.26
C THR A 222 13.94 1.45 -11.82
N GLY A 223 14.91 2.02 -11.09
CA GLY A 223 15.54 3.29 -11.41
C GLY A 223 14.62 4.50 -11.26
N LEU A 224 13.42 4.33 -10.71
CA LEU A 224 12.48 5.43 -10.45
C LEU A 224 12.75 6.08 -9.07
N PRO A 225 12.61 7.41 -8.96
CA PRO A 225 12.72 8.07 -7.67
C PRO A 225 11.54 7.68 -6.77
N TRP A 226 11.81 7.47 -5.46
CA TRP A 226 10.76 7.26 -4.48
C TRP A 226 10.13 8.58 -4.08
N VAL A 227 8.85 8.74 -4.38
CA VAL A 227 8.03 9.80 -3.79
C VAL A 227 7.14 9.15 -2.74
N PRO A 228 7.20 9.55 -1.47
CA PRO A 228 6.39 8.96 -0.41
C PRO A 228 4.90 8.99 -0.77
N PRO A 229 4.24 7.84 -0.94
CA PRO A 229 2.83 7.83 -1.32
C PRO A 229 1.90 8.28 -0.19
N SER A 230 2.39 8.25 1.05
CA SER A 230 1.72 8.81 2.23
C SER A 230 2.74 9.35 3.23
N PRO A 231 2.35 10.19 4.22
CA PRO A 231 3.29 10.84 5.15
C PRO A 231 4.16 9.87 5.96
N ASN A 232 3.64 8.68 6.24
CA ASN A 232 4.36 7.66 7.02
C ASN A 232 4.93 6.53 6.15
N MET A 233 5.16 6.80 4.85
CA MET A 233 5.79 5.87 3.91
C MET A 233 7.04 6.51 3.27
N PRO A 234 8.04 6.93 4.09
CA PRO A 234 9.15 7.77 3.62
C PRO A 234 10.12 7.06 2.66
N THR A 235 10.23 5.74 2.75
CA THR A 235 11.22 4.97 1.97
C THR A 235 10.65 3.64 1.48
N PRO A 236 11.27 3.03 0.45
CA PRO A 236 10.95 1.64 0.05
C PRO A 236 11.16 0.62 1.18
N ASP A 237 12.12 0.84 2.09
CA ASP A 237 12.33 -0.02 3.26
C ASP A 237 11.10 -0.03 4.18
N THR A 238 10.51 1.15 4.39
CA THR A 238 9.25 1.26 5.14
C THR A 238 8.12 0.48 4.46
N ALA A 239 7.99 0.59 3.14
CA ALA A 239 7.01 -0.18 2.37
C ALA A 239 7.24 -1.69 2.51
N ARG A 240 8.50 -2.12 2.57
CA ARG A 240 8.91 -3.52 2.68
C ARG A 240 8.45 -4.17 3.99
N VAL A 241 8.50 -3.45 5.11
CA VAL A 241 8.04 -3.95 6.41
C VAL A 241 6.54 -3.74 6.65
N TYR A 242 5.91 -2.85 5.88
CA TYR A 242 4.53 -2.40 6.11
C TYR A 242 3.46 -3.52 6.11
N PRO A 243 3.52 -4.59 5.28
CA PRO A 243 2.51 -5.66 5.35
C PRO A 243 2.41 -6.35 6.70
N GLY A 244 3.48 -6.31 7.51
CA GLY A 244 3.43 -6.75 8.92
C GLY A 244 3.32 -5.58 9.89
N GLY A 245 3.94 -4.46 9.55
CA GLY A 245 3.97 -3.25 10.39
C GLY A 245 2.60 -2.64 10.63
N CYS A 246 1.70 -2.73 9.65
CA CYS A 246 0.32 -2.26 9.77
C CYS A 246 -0.46 -2.99 10.89
N LEU A 247 -0.12 -4.24 11.19
CA LEU A 247 -0.77 -5.00 12.29
C LEU A 247 -0.59 -4.34 13.66
N TYR A 248 0.48 -3.55 13.86
CA TYR A 248 0.72 -2.85 15.13
C TYR A 248 -0.35 -1.80 15.41
N GLU A 249 -1.02 -1.29 14.38
CA GLU A 249 -2.14 -0.36 14.56
C GLU A 249 -3.31 -0.97 15.32
N GLY A 250 -3.48 -2.30 15.25
CA GLY A 250 -4.46 -3.05 16.01
C GLY A 250 -4.08 -3.30 17.47
N THR A 251 -2.97 -2.72 17.94
CA THR A 251 -2.43 -2.91 19.30
C THR A 251 -2.10 -1.57 19.96
N ASN A 252 -1.64 -1.65 21.22
CA ASN A 252 -1.06 -0.50 21.92
C ASN A 252 0.46 -0.37 21.76
N LEU A 253 1.08 -1.11 20.82
CA LEU A 253 2.45 -0.85 20.39
C LEU A 253 2.50 0.41 19.54
N SER A 254 3.54 1.24 19.70
CA SER A 254 3.86 2.28 18.72
C SER A 254 4.42 1.61 17.48
N GLU A 255 3.86 1.90 16.34
CA GLU A 255 4.38 1.54 15.02
C GLU A 255 5.45 2.52 14.52
N GLY A 256 6.00 3.34 15.39
CA GLY A 256 7.06 4.29 15.05
C GLY A 256 6.59 5.55 14.29
N ARG A 257 5.29 5.78 14.14
CA ARG A 257 4.77 7.08 13.65
C ARG A 257 5.25 8.19 14.59
N GLY A 258 5.58 9.35 14.05
CA GLY A 258 6.23 10.41 14.82
C GLY A 258 7.71 10.18 15.09
N THR A 259 8.33 9.23 14.40
CA THR A 259 9.78 9.02 14.32
C THR A 259 10.24 9.15 12.87
N THR A 260 11.56 9.05 12.64
CA THR A 260 12.12 9.06 11.28
C THR A 260 11.97 7.73 10.52
N ARG A 261 11.47 6.66 11.18
CA ARG A 261 11.36 5.30 10.64
C ARG A 261 10.04 4.65 11.04
N PRO A 262 8.90 5.18 10.57
CA PRO A 262 7.60 4.58 10.84
C PRO A 262 7.56 3.14 10.32
N PHE A 263 6.87 2.27 11.05
CA PHE A 263 6.73 0.82 10.80
C PHE A 263 8.03 0.00 10.89
N GLU A 264 9.20 0.61 10.68
CA GLU A 264 10.49 -0.04 10.90
C GLU A 264 10.86 -0.08 12.40
N TRP A 265 10.45 0.94 13.16
CA TRP A 265 10.56 0.96 14.62
C TRP A 265 9.23 0.59 15.26
N VAL A 266 9.29 -0.35 16.20
CA VAL A 266 8.12 -0.82 16.94
C VAL A 266 8.47 -1.02 18.40
N GLY A 267 7.59 -0.56 19.31
CA GLY A 267 7.84 -0.71 20.73
C GLY A 267 6.81 -0.02 21.61
N ALA A 268 7.10 0.01 22.91
CA ALA A 268 6.25 0.67 23.91
C ALA A 268 7.07 1.05 25.15
N PRO A 269 6.58 1.96 26.03
CA PRO A 269 7.29 2.34 27.24
C PRO A 269 7.49 1.21 28.26
N TRP A 270 6.72 0.15 28.14
CA TRP A 270 6.73 -1.00 29.04
C TRP A 270 7.55 -2.19 28.52
N LEU A 271 8.23 -2.06 27.36
CA LEU A 271 9.11 -3.09 26.82
C LEU A 271 10.58 -2.81 27.15
N ASP A 272 11.31 -3.85 27.51
CA ASP A 272 12.76 -3.83 27.49
C ASP A 272 13.25 -4.15 26.07
N ALA A 273 14.05 -3.25 25.49
CA ALA A 273 14.49 -3.34 24.11
C ALA A 273 15.38 -4.58 23.83
N HIS A 274 16.26 -4.91 24.79
CA HIS A 274 17.19 -6.04 24.63
C HIS A 274 16.47 -7.39 24.77
N ALA A 275 15.62 -7.52 25.79
CA ALA A 275 14.81 -8.73 25.97
C ALA A 275 13.86 -8.94 24.78
N TYR A 276 13.32 -7.85 24.24
CA TYR A 276 12.41 -7.92 23.07
C TYR A 276 13.15 -8.35 21.80
N ALA A 277 14.32 -7.77 21.52
CA ALA A 277 15.15 -8.15 20.38
C ALA A 277 15.63 -9.62 20.49
N ALA A 278 16.11 -10.04 21.66
CA ALA A 278 16.54 -11.41 21.89
C ALA A 278 15.40 -12.42 21.68
N ALA A 279 14.20 -12.10 22.18
CA ALA A 279 13.03 -12.96 22.01
C ALA A 279 12.51 -13.01 20.57
N LEU A 280 12.70 -11.95 19.77
CA LEU A 280 12.40 -11.95 18.32
C LEU A 280 13.46 -12.72 17.54
N THR A 281 14.74 -12.58 17.87
CA THR A 281 15.83 -13.38 17.26
C THR A 281 15.58 -14.88 17.44
N ALA A 282 15.09 -15.29 18.61
CA ALA A 282 14.73 -16.67 18.88
C ALA A 282 13.56 -17.23 18.05
N GLN A 283 12.85 -16.39 17.28
CA GLN A 283 11.79 -16.83 16.34
C GLN A 283 12.35 -17.29 15.00
N ASP A 284 13.64 -17.11 14.73
CA ASP A 284 14.33 -17.47 13.48
C ASP A 284 13.58 -16.98 12.22
N LEU A 285 13.23 -15.68 12.21
CA LEU A 285 12.47 -15.05 11.14
C LEU A 285 13.36 -14.87 9.89
N PRO A 286 12.90 -15.32 8.71
CA PRO A 286 13.75 -15.27 7.52
C PRO A 286 13.96 -13.85 7.00
N GLY A 287 15.22 -13.51 6.66
CA GLY A 287 15.58 -12.28 5.94
C GLY A 287 15.42 -10.99 6.74
N VAL A 288 15.34 -11.05 8.07
CA VAL A 288 15.20 -9.87 8.92
C VAL A 288 15.99 -10.00 10.22
N VAL A 289 16.54 -8.89 10.68
CA VAL A 289 17.20 -8.78 12.00
C VAL A 289 16.45 -7.72 12.82
N ALA A 290 16.10 -8.06 14.06
CA ALA A 290 15.49 -7.14 15.03
C ALA A 290 16.60 -6.56 15.92
N ARG A 291 17.03 -5.31 15.69
CA ARG A 291 18.01 -4.61 16.48
C ARG A 291 17.34 -3.94 17.69
N PRO A 292 17.85 -4.05 18.93
CA PRO A 292 17.33 -3.31 20.08
C PRO A 292 17.35 -1.82 19.78
N ALA A 293 16.26 -1.11 20.10
CA ALA A 293 16.12 0.32 19.87
C ALA A 293 15.37 1.00 21.01
N ARG A 294 15.71 2.27 21.24
CA ARG A 294 14.92 3.18 22.09
C ARG A 294 14.55 4.39 21.25
N PHE A 295 13.29 4.81 21.32
CA PHE A 295 12.79 5.92 20.53
C PHE A 295 11.69 6.67 21.29
N ARG A 296 11.44 7.89 20.85
CA ARG A 296 10.40 8.77 21.43
C ARG A 296 9.56 9.31 20.29
N PRO A 297 8.33 8.80 20.06
CA PRO A 297 7.42 9.35 19.08
C PRO A 297 7.08 10.81 19.40
N THR A 298 6.96 11.66 18.38
CA THR A 298 6.54 13.06 18.53
C THR A 298 5.03 13.23 18.47
N PHE A 299 4.33 12.29 17.85
CA PHE A 299 2.86 12.25 17.76
C PHE A 299 2.37 10.80 17.72
N HIS A 300 1.05 10.59 17.74
CA HIS A 300 0.37 9.29 17.76
C HIS A 300 0.60 8.53 19.08
N LYS A 301 0.67 7.19 19.06
CA LYS A 301 0.81 6.35 20.24
C LYS A 301 2.11 6.66 21.00
N TRP A 302 1.99 6.84 22.30
CA TRP A 302 3.11 7.10 23.20
C TRP A 302 3.90 8.38 22.90
N ALA A 303 3.27 9.38 22.27
CA ALA A 303 3.88 10.68 21.99
C ALA A 303 4.57 11.26 23.24
N GLY A 304 5.81 11.73 23.07
CA GLY A 304 6.62 12.29 24.16
C GLY A 304 7.19 11.27 25.16
N ARG A 305 6.83 9.98 25.10
CA ARG A 305 7.32 8.94 26.00
C ARG A 305 8.47 8.13 25.38
N LEU A 306 9.46 7.79 26.19
CA LEU A 306 10.53 6.90 25.78
C LEU A 306 9.99 5.47 25.68
N CYS A 307 10.07 4.88 24.50
CA CYS A 307 9.72 3.50 24.21
C CYS A 307 10.98 2.64 24.11
N GLY A 308 10.95 1.47 24.75
CA GLY A 308 11.83 0.37 24.39
C GLY A 308 11.21 -0.44 23.27
N GLY A 309 12.02 -0.94 22.35
CA GLY A 309 11.51 -1.66 21.19
C GLY A 309 12.62 -2.21 20.31
N VAL A 310 12.30 -2.43 19.07
CA VAL A 310 13.24 -2.87 18.04
C VAL A 310 13.14 -2.01 16.79
N GLN A 311 14.24 -1.98 16.02
CA GLN A 311 14.23 -1.63 14.62
C GLN A 311 14.35 -2.91 13.80
N LEU A 312 13.48 -3.08 12.83
CA LEU A 312 13.52 -4.19 11.87
C LEU A 312 14.43 -3.81 10.70
N HIS A 313 15.45 -4.62 10.45
CA HIS A 313 16.35 -4.48 9.31
C HIS A 313 16.12 -5.67 8.37
N VAL A 314 15.60 -5.42 7.18
CA VAL A 314 15.47 -6.44 6.14
C VAL A 314 16.84 -6.68 5.53
N THR A 315 17.38 -7.87 5.75
CA THR A 315 18.73 -8.28 5.30
C THR A 315 18.71 -9.14 4.05
N ASP A 316 17.58 -9.78 3.76
CA ASP A 316 17.34 -10.56 2.55
C ASP A 316 15.87 -10.39 2.10
N PRO A 317 15.59 -9.44 1.20
CA PRO A 317 14.23 -9.18 0.72
C PRO A 317 13.57 -10.37 0.01
N ALA A 318 14.37 -11.27 -0.60
CA ALA A 318 13.85 -12.44 -1.31
C ALA A 318 13.31 -13.51 -0.37
N ARG A 319 13.77 -13.53 0.89
CA ARG A 319 13.33 -14.46 1.93
C ARG A 319 12.41 -13.83 2.95
N PHE A 320 12.38 -12.49 3.02
CA PHE A 320 11.66 -11.76 4.05
C PHE A 320 10.15 -11.98 3.97
N LYS A 321 9.58 -12.34 5.11
CA LYS A 321 8.14 -12.54 5.32
C LYS A 321 7.58 -11.45 6.24
N PRO A 322 7.19 -10.28 5.70
CA PRO A 322 6.75 -9.16 6.51
C PRO A 322 5.52 -9.47 7.37
N PHE A 323 4.52 -10.17 6.83
CA PHE A 323 3.30 -10.47 7.58
C PHE A 323 3.58 -11.41 8.76
N LEU A 324 4.34 -12.48 8.54
CA LEU A 324 4.78 -13.39 9.60
C LEU A 324 5.62 -12.66 10.66
N THR A 325 6.52 -11.76 10.22
CA THR A 325 7.32 -10.92 11.12
C THR A 325 6.43 -10.01 11.96
N GLY A 326 5.42 -9.39 11.38
CA GLY A 326 4.45 -8.58 12.12
C GLY A 326 3.70 -9.37 13.19
N LEU A 327 3.27 -10.59 12.87
CA LEU A 327 2.65 -11.49 13.85
C LEU A 327 3.63 -11.87 14.97
N ALA A 328 4.90 -12.15 14.63
CA ALA A 328 5.94 -12.45 15.62
C ALA A 328 6.16 -11.28 16.59
N VAL A 329 6.26 -10.07 16.06
CA VAL A 329 6.41 -8.81 16.83
C VAL A 329 5.28 -8.67 17.85
N VAL A 330 4.03 -8.86 17.41
CA VAL A 330 2.85 -8.76 18.28
C VAL A 330 2.84 -9.89 19.33
N ALA A 331 3.07 -11.14 18.91
CA ALA A 331 3.06 -12.31 19.80
C ALA A 331 4.12 -12.20 20.90
N VAL A 332 5.34 -11.80 20.54
CA VAL A 332 6.46 -11.67 21.48
C VAL A 332 6.21 -10.52 22.47
N ALA A 333 5.74 -9.35 22.00
CA ALA A 333 5.38 -8.23 22.87
C ALA A 333 4.33 -8.63 23.90
N ARG A 334 3.27 -9.34 23.45
CA ARG A 334 2.20 -9.85 24.32
C ARG A 334 2.74 -10.84 25.36
N ARG A 335 3.63 -11.75 24.96
CA ARG A 335 4.24 -12.75 25.87
C ARG A 335 5.13 -12.10 26.93
N LEU A 336 5.94 -11.10 26.54
CA LEU A 336 6.87 -10.43 27.46
C LEU A 336 6.14 -9.53 28.47
N ALA A 337 5.03 -8.94 28.09
CA ALA A 337 4.32 -8.00 28.93
C ALA A 337 2.77 -8.21 28.88
N PRO A 338 2.27 -9.36 29.32
CA PRO A 338 0.84 -9.73 29.16
C PRO A 338 -0.10 -8.81 29.94
N ARG A 339 0.39 -8.18 31.01
CA ARG A 339 -0.40 -7.22 31.80
C ARG A 339 -0.42 -5.82 31.21
N ALA A 340 0.52 -5.48 30.35
CA ALA A 340 0.65 -4.14 29.74
C ALA A 340 0.18 -4.11 28.26
N PHE A 341 0.35 -5.21 27.54
CA PHE A 341 -0.13 -5.34 26.16
C PHE A 341 -1.66 -5.26 26.10
N ARG A 342 -2.18 -4.56 25.09
CA ARG A 342 -3.62 -4.47 24.79
C ARG A 342 -3.87 -4.49 23.30
N TRP A 343 -4.94 -5.16 22.88
CA TRP A 343 -5.55 -4.91 21.61
C TRP A 343 -6.21 -3.53 21.61
N LYS A 344 -6.09 -2.81 20.49
CA LYS A 344 -6.80 -1.53 20.32
C LYS A 344 -8.31 -1.80 20.27
N ARG A 345 -9.09 -0.90 20.83
CA ARG A 345 -10.55 -0.94 20.75
C ARG A 345 -11.04 -0.20 19.51
N PRO A 346 -12.24 -0.55 18.99
CA PRO A 346 -12.90 0.24 17.96
C PRO A 346 -13.07 1.70 18.39
N PRO A 347 -13.27 2.65 17.45
CA PRO A 347 -13.43 2.45 16.01
C PRO A 347 -12.09 2.37 15.26
N TYR A 348 -12.12 1.78 14.05
CA TYR A 348 -10.99 1.75 13.14
C TYR A 348 -11.49 1.67 11.69
N GLU A 349 -11.00 2.53 10.79
CA GLU A 349 -11.32 2.57 9.36
C GLU A 349 -12.82 2.47 9.05
N PHE A 350 -13.61 3.30 9.75
CA PHE A 350 -15.08 3.37 9.64
C PHE A 350 -15.83 2.14 10.19
N GLU A 351 -15.13 1.22 10.85
CA GLU A 351 -15.72 0.10 11.56
C GLU A 351 -15.78 0.43 13.08
N HIS A 352 -16.92 0.15 13.71
CA HIS A 352 -17.22 0.58 15.07
C HIS A 352 -17.40 -0.56 16.06
N THR A 353 -17.42 -1.81 15.60
CA THR A 353 -17.76 -2.98 16.40
C THR A 353 -16.63 -4.00 16.51
N LEU A 354 -15.95 -4.27 15.39
CA LEU A 354 -14.86 -5.23 15.32
C LEU A 354 -13.55 -4.68 15.90
N LEU A 355 -12.74 -5.55 16.48
CA LEU A 355 -11.41 -5.15 16.91
C LEU A 355 -10.55 -4.75 15.71
N PRO A 356 -9.78 -3.65 15.77
CA PRO A 356 -8.89 -3.23 14.70
C PRO A 356 -7.94 -4.33 14.20
N ILE A 357 -7.43 -5.16 15.10
CA ILE A 357 -6.57 -6.28 14.70
C ILE A 357 -7.33 -7.32 13.86
N ASP A 358 -8.60 -7.60 14.16
CA ASP A 358 -9.41 -8.56 13.41
C ASP A 358 -9.78 -8.01 12.03
N ILE A 359 -10.01 -6.69 11.92
CA ILE A 359 -10.19 -5.98 10.65
C ILE A 359 -8.93 -6.09 9.79
N LEU A 360 -7.76 -5.82 10.36
CA LEU A 360 -6.46 -5.90 9.69
C LEU A 360 -6.14 -7.34 9.26
N LEU A 361 -6.38 -8.30 10.12
CA LEU A 361 -6.21 -9.71 9.80
C LEU A 361 -7.30 -10.22 8.83
N GLY A 362 -8.47 -9.57 8.78
CA GLY A 362 -9.63 -10.05 8.04
C GLY A 362 -10.21 -11.37 8.60
N THR A 363 -9.94 -11.65 9.87
CA THR A 363 -10.43 -12.80 10.63
C THR A 363 -10.06 -12.64 12.10
N ASP A 364 -10.82 -13.22 13.01
CA ASP A 364 -10.46 -13.27 14.43
C ASP A 364 -9.65 -14.54 14.80
N THR A 365 -9.59 -15.52 13.90
CA THR A 365 -8.97 -16.83 14.17
C THR A 365 -7.47 -16.70 14.45
N ILE A 366 -6.76 -15.83 13.71
CA ILE A 366 -5.32 -15.60 13.90
C ILE A 366 -5.08 -14.91 15.26
N ARG A 367 -5.86 -13.88 15.60
CA ARG A 367 -5.75 -13.24 16.93
C ARG A 367 -5.97 -14.26 18.05
N ARG A 368 -7.02 -15.08 17.96
CA ARG A 368 -7.31 -16.12 18.95
C ARG A 368 -6.19 -17.17 19.05
N ALA A 369 -5.55 -17.52 17.92
CA ALA A 369 -4.40 -18.40 17.92
C ALA A 369 -3.18 -17.76 18.63
N LEU A 370 -2.90 -16.46 18.39
CA LEU A 370 -1.87 -15.71 19.12
C LEU A 370 -2.18 -15.64 20.63
N GLU A 371 -3.44 -15.47 21.00
CA GLU A 371 -3.88 -15.44 22.41
C GLU A 371 -3.65 -16.78 23.12
N ARG A 372 -3.85 -17.88 22.44
CA ARG A 372 -3.56 -19.23 22.96
C ARG A 372 -2.08 -19.58 22.95
N GLY A 373 -1.23 -18.73 22.32
CA GLY A 373 0.22 -18.99 22.22
C GLY A 373 0.56 -20.06 21.17
N CYS A 374 -0.28 -20.25 20.14
CA CYS A 374 0.01 -21.18 19.06
C CYS A 374 1.34 -20.78 18.37
N PRO A 375 2.17 -21.77 18.00
CA PRO A 375 3.40 -21.52 17.27
C PRO A 375 3.14 -20.78 15.94
N LEU A 376 3.97 -19.78 15.61
CA LEU A 376 3.82 -18.99 14.38
C LEU A 376 3.83 -19.84 13.11
N ARG A 377 4.61 -20.93 13.10
CA ARG A 377 4.66 -21.87 11.99
C ARG A 377 3.30 -22.57 11.75
N GLU A 378 2.59 -22.92 12.81
CA GLU A 378 1.26 -23.53 12.71
C GLU A 378 0.25 -22.49 12.19
N ILE A 379 0.32 -21.25 12.68
CA ILE A 379 -0.52 -20.16 12.19
C ILE A 379 -0.23 -19.91 10.70
N GLU A 380 1.04 -19.89 10.28
CA GLU A 380 1.43 -19.72 8.88
C GLU A 380 0.84 -20.84 7.98
N GLN A 381 0.77 -22.05 8.46
CA GLN A 381 0.24 -23.17 7.69
C GLN A 381 -1.27 -23.01 7.39
N THR A 382 -2.02 -22.31 8.24
CA THR A 382 -3.48 -22.18 8.08
C THR A 382 -3.88 -21.46 6.79
N TRP A 383 -3.08 -20.53 6.28
CA TRP A 383 -3.41 -19.77 5.07
C TRP A 383 -2.76 -20.29 3.78
N GLN A 384 -1.89 -21.31 3.85
CA GLN A 384 -1.21 -21.83 2.65
C GLN A 384 -2.18 -22.37 1.58
N PRO A 385 -3.28 -23.09 1.93
CA PRO A 385 -4.27 -23.51 0.94
C PRO A 385 -4.94 -22.31 0.23
N ASP A 386 -5.22 -21.24 0.96
CA ASP A 386 -5.83 -20.03 0.41
C ASP A 386 -4.88 -19.30 -0.53
N LEU A 387 -3.60 -19.21 -0.20
CA LEU A 387 -2.59 -18.65 -1.09
C LEU A 387 -2.43 -19.47 -2.38
N ALA A 388 -2.53 -20.80 -2.30
CA ALA A 388 -2.50 -21.64 -3.49
C ALA A 388 -3.73 -21.39 -4.39
N ARG A 389 -4.92 -21.21 -3.80
CA ARG A 389 -6.15 -20.82 -4.51
C ARG A 389 -6.01 -19.41 -5.11
N TRP A 390 -5.49 -18.46 -4.33
CA TRP A 390 -5.25 -17.09 -4.75
C TRP A 390 -4.37 -17.02 -6.00
N ARG A 391 -3.19 -17.67 -5.97
CA ARG A 391 -2.26 -17.66 -7.12
C ARG A 391 -2.94 -18.15 -8.40
N ARG A 392 -3.74 -19.21 -8.34
CA ARG A 392 -4.49 -19.71 -9.51
C ARG A 392 -5.53 -18.71 -10.00
N ARG A 393 -6.27 -18.07 -9.10
CA ARG A 393 -7.31 -17.09 -9.45
C ARG A 393 -6.73 -15.78 -9.99
N ALA A 394 -5.61 -15.34 -9.45
CA ALA A 394 -4.95 -14.10 -9.86
C ALA A 394 -4.15 -14.25 -11.19
N ALA A 395 -3.73 -15.46 -11.54
CA ALA A 395 -2.88 -15.72 -12.71
C ALA A 395 -3.38 -15.09 -14.04
N PRO A 396 -4.69 -15.13 -14.38
CA PRO A 396 -5.18 -14.49 -15.61
C PRO A 396 -5.08 -12.97 -15.62
N SER A 397 -4.89 -12.34 -14.45
CA SER A 397 -4.81 -10.89 -14.31
C SER A 397 -3.38 -10.35 -14.44
N LEU A 398 -2.38 -11.24 -14.46
CA LEU A 398 -0.97 -10.86 -14.54
C LEU A 398 -0.66 -10.22 -15.90
N LEU A 399 0.08 -9.10 -15.85
CA LEU A 399 0.52 -8.32 -17.00
C LEU A 399 2.03 -8.53 -17.28
N TYR A 400 2.77 -8.88 -16.26
CA TYR A 400 4.25 -8.94 -16.30
C TYR A 400 4.76 -10.32 -15.90
N ARG A 401 5.98 -10.62 -16.37
CA ARG A 401 6.70 -11.88 -16.12
C ARG A 401 7.87 -11.68 -15.17
#